data_c778ab2ab901e547f8c1f49762744575
#
_entry.id   c778ab2ab901e547f8c1f49762744575
#
_cell.length_a   1.000
_cell.length_b   1.000
_cell.length_c   1.000
_cell.angle_alpha   90.00
_cell.angle_beta   90.00
_cell.angle_gamma   90.00
#
_symmetry.space_group_name_H-M   'P 1'
#
loop_
_entity.id
_entity.type
_entity.pdbx_description
1 polymer ?
#
loop_
_entity_poly.entity_id
_entity_poly.type
_entity_poly.pdbx_seq_one_letter_code
_entity_poly.pdbx_strand_id
1 'polypeptide(L)'
;MLQVRDGVSQRAVARSFRVSLSTVQRWIARAGDLPLGEVDWVARPAGCRVSPRRTKAGVEQRVLVIRRQLRTKSDLGEYGPEAIQRELQQRGERVIPSVATLARILSRRGALDGRKRVRRLAPPPGWFLSDVAAQRAEMDNFDAIEDLVIRGGIDVNVLTGISLHGGLCAAWPAEQITAKFTVDRLLEHWREVGLPHYAKFDNGTVFQGAHQWPDSFGRITRMCLSLQVTPVFAPPLCRGFQADIEAFNRRWQEAVWSRFIFRDRDAVVAQSNRFVAAHRRRYAVRIEDAPARRPFPKNWRLNLQQPLKGTVIYVRETNAKGQASVLGHTFDVSPIWIHRLVRANVDLTKGQICFYALRRKDPHNHLLLATHDYNTPTRRFKE
;
A
#
# COMPACT_ATOMS: atom_id res chain seq x y z
N MET A 1 -36.47 -45.94 13.20
CA MET A 1 -37.15 -46.63 12.04
C MET A 1 -37.72 -47.95 12.42
N LEU A 2 -37.00 -48.81 13.15
CA LEU A 2 -37.55 -50.10 13.63
C LEU A 2 -38.90 -49.92 14.31
N GLN A 3 -38.99 -49.03 15.32
CA GLN A 3 -40.25 -48.80 16.07
C GLN A 3 -41.44 -48.39 15.18
N VAL A 4 -41.17 -47.64 14.07
CA VAL A 4 -42.25 -47.28 13.13
C VAL A 4 -42.71 -48.49 12.33
N ARG A 5 -41.83 -49.41 11.98
CA ARG A 5 -42.17 -50.67 11.30
C ARG A 5 -42.88 -51.64 12.21
N ASP A 6 -42.59 -51.55 13.51
CA ASP A 6 -43.24 -52.33 14.56
C ASP A 6 -44.59 -51.73 14.98
N GLY A 7 -45.16 -50.77 14.25
CA GLY A 7 -46.48 -50.20 14.44
C GLY A 7 -46.56 -49.02 15.42
N VAL A 8 -45.43 -48.52 15.95
CA VAL A 8 -45.40 -47.30 16.82
C VAL A 8 -45.70 -46.07 16.01
N SER A 9 -46.62 -45.22 16.50
CA SER A 9 -47.01 -44.05 15.78
C SER A 9 -45.82 -43.06 15.58
N GLN A 10 -45.72 -42.44 14.40
CA GLN A 10 -44.66 -41.52 14.05
C GLN A 10 -44.52 -40.34 15.04
N ARG A 11 -45.65 -39.88 15.62
CA ARG A 11 -45.63 -38.84 16.67
C ARG A 11 -45.05 -39.34 17.99
N ALA A 12 -45.28 -40.60 18.36
CA ALA A 12 -44.69 -41.22 19.55
C ALA A 12 -43.18 -41.39 19.38
N VAL A 13 -42.72 -41.83 18.20
CA VAL A 13 -41.30 -41.94 17.86
C VAL A 13 -40.62 -40.55 17.86
N ALA A 14 -41.26 -39.54 17.28
CA ALA A 14 -40.73 -38.18 17.28
C ALA A 14 -40.51 -37.64 18.71
N ARG A 15 -41.46 -37.88 19.61
CA ARG A 15 -41.35 -37.50 21.03
C ARG A 15 -40.27 -38.28 21.76
N SER A 16 -40.20 -39.58 21.56
CA SER A 16 -39.21 -40.48 22.19
C SER A 16 -37.78 -40.06 21.84
N PHE A 17 -37.51 -39.72 20.59
CA PHE A 17 -36.19 -39.31 20.11
C PHE A 17 -35.96 -37.80 20.16
N ARG A 18 -36.90 -37.00 20.67
CA ARG A 18 -36.83 -35.52 20.76
C ARG A 18 -36.51 -34.86 19.42
N VAL A 19 -37.08 -35.36 18.33
CA VAL A 19 -36.93 -34.80 16.97
C VAL A 19 -38.28 -34.32 16.45
N SER A 20 -38.26 -33.47 15.41
CA SER A 20 -39.51 -33.03 14.77
C SER A 20 -40.20 -34.19 14.03
N LEU A 21 -41.53 -34.18 13.98
CA LEU A 21 -42.31 -35.16 13.20
C LEU A 21 -41.85 -35.18 11.74
N SER A 22 -41.55 -34.02 11.16
CA SER A 22 -41.02 -33.89 9.78
C SER A 22 -39.68 -34.59 9.59
N THR A 23 -38.85 -34.67 10.64
CA THR A 23 -37.59 -35.44 10.61
C THR A 23 -37.89 -36.95 10.51
N VAL A 24 -38.83 -37.47 11.31
CA VAL A 24 -39.25 -38.88 11.25
C VAL A 24 -39.83 -39.20 9.88
N GLN A 25 -40.76 -38.37 9.38
CA GLN A 25 -41.37 -38.54 8.06
C GLN A 25 -40.34 -38.53 6.92
N ARG A 26 -39.35 -37.68 7.00
CA ARG A 26 -38.27 -37.65 6.02
C ARG A 26 -37.45 -38.92 6.00
N TRP A 27 -37.18 -39.51 7.16
CA TRP A 27 -36.45 -40.77 7.27
C TRP A 27 -37.28 -41.95 6.82
N ILE A 28 -38.61 -41.94 7.07
CA ILE A 28 -39.55 -42.96 6.54
C ILE A 28 -39.57 -42.92 5.01
N ALA A 29 -39.78 -41.73 4.43
CA ALA A 29 -39.78 -41.54 2.98
C ALA A 29 -38.46 -41.96 2.34
N ARG A 30 -37.34 -41.81 3.06
CA ARG A 30 -36.03 -42.22 2.60
C ARG A 30 -35.80 -43.73 2.68
N ALA A 31 -36.32 -44.37 3.70
CA ALA A 31 -36.20 -45.81 3.87
C ALA A 31 -37.09 -46.57 2.89
N GLY A 32 -38.27 -46.03 2.57
CA GLY A 32 -39.25 -46.74 1.76
C GLY A 32 -39.46 -48.18 2.25
N ASP A 33 -39.51 -49.11 1.30
CA ASP A 33 -39.65 -50.56 1.58
C ASP A 33 -38.30 -51.29 1.66
N LEU A 34 -37.18 -50.58 1.56
CA LEU A 34 -35.85 -51.20 1.60
C LEU A 34 -35.54 -51.79 2.99
N PRO A 35 -34.80 -52.91 3.07
CA PRO A 35 -34.24 -53.40 4.31
C PRO A 35 -33.42 -52.30 5.01
N LEU A 36 -33.55 -52.15 6.34
CA LEU A 36 -32.92 -51.04 7.06
C LEU A 36 -31.40 -51.03 6.96
N GLY A 37 -30.77 -52.18 6.72
CA GLY A 37 -29.30 -52.27 6.48
C GLY A 37 -28.87 -51.77 5.11
N GLU A 38 -29.77 -51.65 4.15
CA GLU A 38 -29.49 -51.21 2.79
C GLU A 38 -29.83 -49.72 2.58
N VAL A 39 -30.43 -49.08 3.58
CA VAL A 39 -30.79 -47.64 3.51
C VAL A 39 -29.56 -46.79 3.69
N ASP A 40 -29.32 -45.86 2.73
CA ASP A 40 -28.30 -44.82 2.89
C ASP A 40 -28.74 -43.80 3.96
N TRP A 41 -28.24 -43.95 5.19
CA TRP A 41 -28.53 -43.08 6.34
C TRP A 41 -27.67 -41.79 6.37
N VAL A 42 -26.78 -41.57 5.42
CA VAL A 42 -25.93 -40.38 5.39
C VAL A 42 -26.78 -39.13 5.19
N ALA A 43 -26.65 -38.16 6.08
CA ALA A 43 -27.35 -36.88 5.99
C ALA A 43 -27.01 -36.18 4.67
N ARG A 44 -28.01 -35.94 3.83
CA ARG A 44 -27.83 -35.16 2.59
C ARG A 44 -27.93 -33.69 2.96
N PRO A 45 -27.00 -32.84 2.46
CA PRO A 45 -27.10 -31.42 2.70
C PRO A 45 -28.46 -30.89 2.21
N ALA A 46 -29.17 -30.18 3.10
CA ALA A 46 -30.39 -29.48 2.75
C ALA A 46 -30.04 -28.30 1.83
N GLY A 47 -30.45 -28.37 0.59
CA GLY A 47 -30.22 -27.29 -0.37
C GLY A 47 -30.26 -27.72 -1.84
N CYS A 48 -30.44 -26.78 -2.69
CA CYS A 48 -30.39 -27.01 -4.13
C CYS A 48 -28.97 -27.39 -4.54
N ARG A 49 -28.74 -28.54 -5.15
CA ARG A 49 -27.44 -29.04 -5.64
C ARG A 49 -26.79 -28.07 -6.63
N VAL A 50 -27.60 -27.32 -7.37
CA VAL A 50 -27.18 -26.28 -8.29
C VAL A 50 -28.07 -25.07 -8.09
N SER A 51 -27.51 -23.95 -7.62
CA SER A 51 -28.27 -22.72 -7.48
C SER A 51 -28.81 -22.29 -8.87
N PRO A 52 -30.13 -21.99 -9.00
CA PRO A 52 -30.71 -21.51 -10.27
C PRO A 52 -30.08 -20.18 -10.72
N ARG A 53 -29.47 -19.44 -9.79
CA ARG A 53 -28.72 -18.18 -10.07
C ARG A 53 -27.24 -18.41 -10.36
N ARG A 54 -26.80 -19.65 -10.54
CA ARG A 54 -25.39 -19.96 -10.84
C ARG A 54 -25.03 -19.39 -12.22
N THR A 55 -23.89 -18.75 -12.30
CA THR A 55 -23.32 -18.26 -13.56
C THR A 55 -23.18 -19.41 -14.57
N LYS A 56 -23.58 -19.17 -15.81
CA LYS A 56 -23.51 -20.16 -16.91
C LYS A 56 -22.07 -20.64 -17.11
N ALA A 57 -21.89 -21.92 -17.42
CA ALA A 57 -20.57 -22.54 -17.60
C ALA A 57 -19.68 -21.81 -18.62
N GLY A 58 -20.25 -21.32 -19.72
CA GLY A 58 -19.52 -20.54 -20.74
C GLY A 58 -18.92 -19.24 -20.20
N VAL A 59 -19.63 -18.55 -19.30
CA VAL A 59 -19.11 -17.33 -18.62
C VAL A 59 -17.99 -17.70 -17.64
N GLU A 60 -18.14 -18.79 -16.87
CA GLU A 60 -17.07 -19.25 -15.98
C GLU A 60 -15.80 -19.61 -16.75
N GLN A 61 -15.93 -20.30 -17.88
CA GLN A 61 -14.80 -20.65 -18.74
C GLN A 61 -14.11 -19.41 -19.31
N ARG A 62 -14.88 -18.41 -19.73
CA ARG A 62 -14.35 -17.12 -20.24
C ARG A 62 -13.57 -16.38 -19.16
N VAL A 63 -14.08 -16.34 -17.93
CA VAL A 63 -13.39 -15.77 -16.77
C VAL A 63 -12.01 -16.43 -16.55
N LEU A 64 -11.93 -17.76 -16.66
CA LEU A 64 -10.66 -18.48 -16.50
C LEU A 64 -9.68 -18.21 -17.65
N VAL A 65 -10.19 -18.06 -18.88
CA VAL A 65 -9.35 -17.70 -20.05
C VAL A 65 -8.78 -16.29 -19.87
N ILE A 66 -9.62 -15.32 -19.52
CA ILE A 66 -9.18 -13.94 -19.27
C ILE A 66 -8.15 -13.88 -18.14
N ARG A 67 -8.38 -14.61 -17.03
CA ARG A 67 -7.41 -14.69 -15.95
C ARG A 67 -6.04 -15.18 -16.43
N ARG A 68 -6.00 -16.24 -17.25
CA ARG A 68 -4.74 -16.77 -17.82
C ARG A 68 -4.06 -15.74 -18.72
N GLN A 69 -4.81 -15.05 -19.56
CA GLN A 69 -4.29 -13.98 -20.43
C GLN A 69 -3.71 -12.82 -19.62
N LEU A 70 -4.44 -12.34 -18.61
CA LEU A 70 -3.97 -11.26 -17.75
C LEU A 70 -2.71 -11.64 -16.95
N ARG A 71 -2.60 -12.89 -16.52
CA ARG A 71 -1.41 -13.36 -15.81
C ARG A 71 -0.13 -13.20 -16.63
N THR A 72 -0.22 -13.31 -17.96
CA THR A 72 0.93 -13.18 -18.86
C THR A 72 1.06 -11.81 -19.49
N LYS A 73 -0.06 -11.12 -19.78
CA LYS A 73 -0.08 -9.91 -20.62
C LYS A 73 -0.38 -8.62 -19.86
N SER A 74 -0.84 -8.67 -18.58
CA SER A 74 -1.16 -7.45 -17.84
C SER A 74 0.10 -6.66 -17.48
N ASP A 75 0.16 -5.39 -17.86
CA ASP A 75 1.28 -4.49 -17.52
C ASP A 75 1.41 -4.25 -16.01
N LEU A 76 0.28 -4.31 -15.29
CA LEU A 76 0.25 -4.20 -13.83
C LEU A 76 0.45 -5.52 -13.10
N GLY A 77 0.53 -6.65 -13.80
CA GLY A 77 0.56 -7.99 -13.19
C GLY A 77 -0.73 -8.35 -12.44
N GLU A 78 -1.81 -7.61 -12.63
CA GLU A 78 -3.10 -7.87 -12.00
C GLU A 78 -3.90 -8.89 -12.80
N TYR A 79 -4.37 -9.96 -12.15
CA TYR A 79 -5.20 -11.01 -12.73
C TYR A 79 -6.28 -11.52 -11.77
N GLY A 80 -6.63 -10.68 -10.76
CA GLY A 80 -7.69 -10.92 -9.78
C GLY A 80 -9.09 -10.58 -10.31
N PRO A 81 -10.15 -10.75 -9.49
CA PRO A 81 -11.53 -10.50 -9.88
C PRO A 81 -11.78 -9.10 -10.45
N GLU A 82 -11.17 -8.07 -9.86
CA GLU A 82 -11.30 -6.68 -10.34
C GLU A 82 -10.67 -6.49 -11.73
N ALA A 83 -9.47 -7.04 -11.94
CA ALA A 83 -8.81 -6.96 -13.24
C ALA A 83 -9.60 -7.70 -14.33
N ILE A 84 -10.18 -8.86 -13.98
CA ILE A 84 -11.04 -9.61 -14.90
C ILE A 84 -12.31 -8.83 -15.24
N GLN A 85 -12.92 -8.15 -14.26
CA GLN A 85 -14.11 -7.33 -14.50
C GLN A 85 -13.80 -6.18 -15.46
N ARG A 86 -12.70 -5.46 -15.24
CA ARG A 86 -12.25 -4.39 -16.15
C ARG A 86 -12.00 -4.90 -17.56
N GLU A 87 -11.36 -6.03 -17.69
CA GLU A 87 -11.07 -6.64 -18.99
C GLU A 87 -12.37 -7.04 -19.72
N LEU A 88 -13.36 -7.59 -19.01
CA LEU A 88 -14.69 -7.88 -19.57
C LEU A 88 -15.40 -6.61 -20.03
N GLN A 89 -15.29 -5.51 -19.26
CA GLN A 89 -15.83 -4.20 -19.62
C GLN A 89 -15.16 -3.65 -20.89
N GLN A 90 -13.84 -3.68 -20.95
CA GLN A 90 -13.06 -3.19 -22.08
C GLN A 90 -13.35 -3.97 -23.39
N ARG A 91 -13.66 -5.26 -23.27
CA ARG A 91 -14.04 -6.12 -24.41
C ARG A 91 -15.51 -5.95 -24.83
N GLY A 92 -16.28 -5.12 -24.13
CA GLY A 92 -17.70 -4.91 -24.45
C GLY A 92 -18.57 -6.14 -24.22
N GLU A 93 -18.22 -7.00 -23.26
CA GLU A 93 -18.98 -8.21 -22.97
C GLU A 93 -20.39 -7.89 -22.44
N ARG A 94 -21.42 -8.53 -22.99
CA ARG A 94 -22.83 -8.28 -22.64
C ARG A 94 -23.17 -8.63 -21.18
N VAL A 95 -22.48 -9.63 -20.61
CA VAL A 95 -22.71 -10.11 -19.24
C VAL A 95 -21.44 -9.95 -18.43
N ILE A 96 -21.41 -8.98 -17.56
CA ILE A 96 -20.26 -8.68 -16.69
C ILE A 96 -20.62 -9.03 -15.24
N PRO A 97 -20.13 -10.17 -14.71
CA PRO A 97 -20.39 -10.54 -13.33
C PRO A 97 -19.76 -9.53 -12.36
N SER A 98 -20.39 -9.32 -11.20
CA SER A 98 -19.82 -8.51 -10.13
C SER A 98 -18.49 -9.09 -9.62
N VAL A 99 -17.62 -8.26 -9.04
CA VAL A 99 -16.34 -8.67 -8.44
C VAL A 99 -16.53 -9.84 -7.46
N ALA A 100 -17.60 -9.78 -6.63
CA ALA A 100 -17.92 -10.84 -5.68
C ALA A 100 -18.29 -12.15 -6.39
N THR A 101 -19.01 -12.10 -7.51
CA THR A 101 -19.36 -13.28 -8.31
C THR A 101 -18.11 -13.86 -8.99
N LEU A 102 -17.24 -13.00 -9.54
CA LEU A 102 -15.95 -13.42 -10.10
C LEU A 102 -15.06 -14.10 -9.06
N ALA A 103 -14.98 -13.55 -7.85
CA ALA A 103 -14.25 -14.18 -6.75
C ALA A 103 -14.79 -15.57 -6.40
N ARG A 104 -16.14 -15.73 -6.36
CA ARG A 104 -16.77 -17.06 -6.12
C ARG A 104 -16.49 -18.05 -7.27
N ILE A 105 -16.49 -17.60 -8.51
CA ILE A 105 -16.13 -18.43 -9.68
C ILE A 105 -14.69 -18.90 -9.53
N LEU A 106 -13.75 -18.00 -9.28
CA LEU A 106 -12.32 -18.34 -9.11
C LEU A 106 -12.09 -19.31 -7.95
N SER A 107 -12.75 -19.08 -6.81
CA SER A 107 -12.67 -19.97 -5.65
C SER A 107 -13.19 -21.37 -5.99
N ARG A 108 -14.39 -21.45 -6.56
CA ARG A 108 -15.04 -22.74 -6.93
C ARG A 108 -14.23 -23.52 -7.96
N ARG A 109 -13.52 -22.82 -8.86
CA ARG A 109 -12.68 -23.43 -9.89
C ARG A 109 -11.22 -23.67 -9.43
N GLY A 110 -10.93 -23.52 -8.12
CA GLY A 110 -9.59 -23.73 -7.58
C GLY A 110 -8.54 -22.78 -8.11
N ALA A 111 -8.97 -21.60 -8.61
CA ALA A 111 -8.05 -20.62 -9.21
C ALA A 111 -7.49 -19.61 -8.19
N LEU A 112 -7.84 -19.72 -6.90
CA LEU A 112 -7.32 -18.90 -5.82
C LEU A 112 -6.30 -19.68 -5.00
N ASP A 113 -5.32 -18.99 -4.41
CA ASP A 113 -4.26 -19.58 -3.60
C ASP A 113 -4.70 -20.04 -2.20
N GLY A 114 -5.97 -19.84 -1.83
CA GLY A 114 -6.55 -20.25 -0.56
C GLY A 114 -6.04 -19.52 0.69
N ARG A 115 -5.09 -18.59 0.56
CA ARG A 115 -4.50 -17.88 1.70
C ARG A 115 -5.51 -16.92 2.35
N LYS A 116 -5.86 -17.18 3.61
CA LYS A 116 -6.64 -16.24 4.43
C LYS A 116 -5.73 -15.10 4.91
N ARG A 117 -6.05 -13.87 4.51
CA ARG A 117 -5.34 -12.67 5.00
C ARG A 117 -6.10 -12.07 6.16
N VAL A 118 -5.48 -12.02 7.33
CA VAL A 118 -6.00 -11.26 8.48
C VAL A 118 -5.71 -9.78 8.23
N ARG A 119 -6.75 -8.99 8.02
CA ARG A 119 -6.61 -7.52 7.92
C ARG A 119 -6.68 -6.92 9.32
N ARG A 120 -5.57 -6.35 9.79
CA ARG A 120 -5.59 -5.42 10.93
C ARG A 120 -6.02 -4.05 10.40
N LEU A 121 -6.80 -3.31 11.20
CA LEU A 121 -7.10 -1.91 10.91
C LEU A 121 -5.79 -1.13 10.87
N ALA A 122 -5.46 -0.61 9.71
CA ALA A 122 -4.32 0.28 9.54
C ALA A 122 -4.66 1.67 10.10
N PRO A 123 -3.69 2.42 10.61
CA PRO A 123 -3.91 3.84 10.92
C PRO A 123 -4.25 4.59 9.61
N PRO A 124 -4.92 5.75 9.69
CA PRO A 124 -5.16 6.57 8.51
C PRO A 124 -3.85 6.88 7.77
N PRO A 125 -3.85 6.90 6.42
CA PRO A 125 -2.67 7.29 5.67
C PRO A 125 -2.15 8.67 6.12
N GLY A 126 -0.84 8.82 6.31
CA GLY A 126 -0.25 10.09 6.75
C GLY A 126 -0.61 10.54 8.17
N TRP A 127 -1.06 9.62 9.05
CA TRP A 127 -1.53 9.87 10.41
C TRP A 127 -0.60 10.74 11.29
N PHE A 128 0.66 10.89 10.94
CA PHE A 128 1.65 11.72 11.63
C PHE A 128 1.63 13.20 11.19
N LEU A 129 0.81 13.54 10.19
CA LEU A 129 0.55 14.90 9.69
C LEU A 129 -0.97 15.10 9.61
N SER A 130 -1.51 16.03 10.39
CA SER A 130 -2.96 16.20 10.55
C SER A 130 -3.69 16.62 9.26
N ASP A 131 -3.07 17.43 8.44
CA ASP A 131 -3.59 17.88 7.15
C ASP A 131 -3.53 16.80 6.08
N VAL A 132 -2.49 15.97 6.08
CA VAL A 132 -2.39 14.78 5.22
C VAL A 132 -3.42 13.74 5.66
N ALA A 133 -3.53 13.43 6.95
CA ALA A 133 -4.54 12.51 7.48
C ALA A 133 -5.97 12.95 7.15
N ALA A 134 -6.22 14.25 7.08
CA ALA A 134 -7.50 14.86 6.70
C ALA A 134 -7.68 15.04 5.19
N GLN A 135 -6.78 14.51 4.36
CA GLN A 135 -6.79 14.61 2.90
C GLN A 135 -6.84 16.06 2.37
N ARG A 136 -6.24 17.00 3.11
CA ARG A 136 -6.11 18.41 2.68
C ARG A 136 -4.77 18.71 2.03
N ALA A 137 -3.77 17.83 2.24
CA ALA A 137 -2.44 17.96 1.69
C ALA A 137 -1.96 16.65 1.07
N GLU A 138 -1.28 16.72 -0.07
CA GLU A 138 -0.67 15.56 -0.71
C GLU A 138 0.77 15.39 -0.25
N MET A 139 1.21 14.14 -0.12
CA MET A 139 2.56 13.76 0.24
C MET A 139 3.11 12.73 -0.75
N ASP A 140 4.23 13.06 -1.39
CA ASP A 140 4.97 12.11 -2.20
C ASP A 140 5.94 11.31 -1.32
N ASN A 141 5.97 10.00 -1.48
CA ASN A 141 6.90 9.11 -0.80
C ASN A 141 7.93 8.62 -1.81
N PHE A 142 9.21 8.68 -1.46
CA PHE A 142 10.31 8.23 -2.30
C PHE A 142 11.15 7.19 -1.57
N ASP A 143 11.68 6.23 -2.34
CA ASP A 143 12.50 5.14 -1.83
C ASP A 143 13.37 4.57 -2.96
N ALA A 144 14.38 3.79 -2.62
CA ALA A 144 15.24 3.10 -3.55
C ALA A 144 15.06 1.58 -3.46
N ILE A 145 14.99 0.92 -4.61
CA ILE A 145 15.17 -0.52 -4.72
C ILE A 145 16.61 -0.73 -5.19
N GLU A 146 17.41 -1.35 -4.36
CA GLU A 146 18.83 -1.57 -4.61
C GLU A 146 19.12 -3.05 -4.86
N ASP A 147 20.35 -3.36 -5.25
CA ASP A 147 20.90 -4.72 -5.40
C ASP A 147 20.16 -5.61 -6.41
N LEU A 148 19.56 -5.03 -7.45
CA LEU A 148 19.02 -5.80 -8.56
C LEU A 148 20.12 -6.01 -9.59
N VAL A 149 20.27 -7.26 -10.08
CA VAL A 149 21.30 -7.62 -11.06
C VAL A 149 20.67 -8.29 -12.27
N ILE A 150 20.90 -7.76 -13.46
CA ILE A 150 20.56 -8.43 -14.73
C ILE A 150 21.54 -9.56 -14.97
N ARG A 151 21.06 -10.63 -15.59
CA ARG A 151 21.90 -11.76 -15.98
C ARG A 151 23.11 -11.28 -16.79
N GLY A 152 24.31 -11.56 -16.31
CA GLY A 152 25.57 -11.03 -16.89
C GLY A 152 26.26 -9.98 -16.02
N GLY A 153 25.73 -9.68 -14.82
CA GLY A 153 26.39 -8.82 -13.83
C GLY A 153 26.13 -7.31 -14.01
N ILE A 154 25.04 -6.94 -14.68
CA ILE A 154 24.67 -5.51 -14.84
C ILE A 154 23.81 -5.06 -13.66
N ASP A 155 24.33 -4.16 -12.85
CA ASP A 155 23.62 -3.59 -11.70
C ASP A 155 22.47 -2.67 -12.15
N VAL A 156 21.35 -2.80 -11.44
CA VAL A 156 20.17 -1.96 -11.62
C VAL A 156 19.64 -1.55 -10.25
N ASN A 157 19.60 -0.26 -10.02
CA ASN A 157 18.94 0.33 -8.87
C ASN A 157 17.74 1.15 -9.36
N VAL A 158 16.65 1.23 -8.60
CA VAL A 158 15.44 1.91 -9.04
C VAL A 158 15.01 2.92 -8.01
N LEU A 159 15.10 4.21 -8.35
CA LEU A 159 14.43 5.24 -7.57
C LEU A 159 12.93 5.16 -7.83
N THR A 160 12.14 5.09 -6.79
CA THR A 160 10.68 4.97 -6.87
C THR A 160 10.00 6.10 -6.14
N GLY A 161 8.81 6.44 -6.60
CA GLY A 161 7.96 7.46 -5.98
C GLY A 161 6.49 7.10 -6.08
N ILE A 162 5.72 7.45 -5.04
CA ILE A 162 4.26 7.34 -5.07
C ILE A 162 3.61 8.40 -4.19
N SER A 163 2.59 9.10 -4.72
CA SER A 163 1.78 9.99 -3.91
C SER A 163 0.81 9.20 -3.02
N LEU A 164 0.63 9.66 -1.79
CA LEU A 164 -0.10 8.95 -0.75
C LEU A 164 -1.59 8.82 -1.07
N HIS A 165 -2.24 9.93 -1.40
CA HIS A 165 -3.67 9.96 -1.68
C HIS A 165 -3.98 9.62 -3.14
N GLY A 166 -3.31 10.26 -4.09
CA GLY A 166 -3.55 10.03 -5.51
C GLY A 166 -3.06 8.68 -6.01
N GLY A 167 -1.99 8.14 -5.44
CA GLY A 167 -1.32 6.97 -6.01
C GLY A 167 -0.60 7.29 -7.33
N LEU A 168 -0.28 8.56 -7.56
CA LEU A 168 0.54 9.00 -8.68
C LEU A 168 1.95 8.44 -8.50
N CYS A 169 2.39 7.58 -9.37
CA CYS A 169 3.64 6.85 -9.22
C CYS A 169 4.70 7.24 -10.25
N ALA A 170 5.95 6.97 -9.89
CA ALA A 170 7.11 7.05 -10.75
C ALA A 170 8.11 5.93 -10.41
N ALA A 171 8.92 5.50 -11.38
CA ALA A 171 10.01 4.57 -11.16
C ALA A 171 11.10 4.81 -12.21
N TRP A 172 12.33 5.02 -11.75
CA TRP A 172 13.48 5.39 -12.59
C TRP A 172 14.63 4.41 -12.37
N PRO A 173 14.73 3.35 -13.19
CA PRO A 173 15.88 2.46 -13.17
C PRO A 173 17.16 3.17 -13.59
N ALA A 174 18.25 2.96 -12.85
CA ALA A 174 19.56 3.54 -13.09
C ALA A 174 20.68 2.56 -12.65
N GLU A 175 21.91 2.87 -12.97
CA GLU A 175 23.07 2.13 -12.44
C GLU A 175 23.29 2.44 -10.96
N GLN A 176 23.24 3.71 -10.62
CA GLN A 176 23.41 4.20 -9.25
C GLN A 176 22.39 5.28 -8.94
N ILE A 177 21.91 5.27 -7.70
CA ILE A 177 21.02 6.32 -7.19
C ILE A 177 21.87 7.26 -6.34
N THR A 178 22.25 8.39 -6.92
CA THR A 178 22.99 9.46 -6.24
C THR A 178 22.03 10.58 -5.82
N ALA A 179 22.45 11.43 -4.88
CA ALA A 179 21.67 12.62 -4.49
C ALA A 179 21.40 13.55 -5.69
N LYS A 180 22.38 13.69 -6.62
CA LYS A 180 22.20 14.46 -7.85
C LYS A 180 21.16 13.82 -8.76
N PHE A 181 21.28 12.51 -9.06
CA PHE A 181 20.29 11.78 -9.86
C PHE A 181 18.89 11.92 -9.28
N THR A 182 18.76 11.72 -7.96
CA THR A 182 17.47 11.85 -7.27
C THR A 182 16.87 13.25 -7.45
N VAL A 183 17.64 14.30 -7.24
CA VAL A 183 17.18 15.69 -7.45
C VAL A 183 16.71 15.90 -8.89
N ASP A 184 17.49 15.45 -9.88
CA ASP A 184 17.14 15.62 -11.30
C ASP A 184 15.82 14.92 -11.63
N ARG A 185 15.62 13.69 -11.15
CA ARG A 185 14.38 12.92 -11.37
C ARG A 185 13.17 13.52 -10.65
N LEU A 186 13.32 13.95 -9.40
CA LEU A 186 12.25 14.61 -8.66
C LEU A 186 11.84 15.92 -9.33
N LEU A 187 12.80 16.73 -9.80
CA LEU A 187 12.51 17.97 -10.50
C LEU A 187 11.76 17.75 -11.81
N GLU A 188 12.16 16.77 -12.61
CA GLU A 188 11.42 16.39 -13.82
C GLU A 188 9.97 15.98 -13.49
N HIS A 189 9.83 15.09 -12.53
CA HIS A 189 8.53 14.62 -12.09
C HIS A 189 7.64 15.78 -11.63
N TRP A 190 8.14 16.63 -10.74
CA TRP A 190 7.35 17.75 -10.21
C TRP A 190 7.07 18.86 -11.23
N ARG A 191 7.89 19.01 -12.26
CA ARG A 191 7.56 19.88 -13.41
C ARG A 191 6.38 19.35 -14.20
N GLU A 192 6.29 18.02 -14.36
CA GLU A 192 5.19 17.36 -15.07
C GLU A 192 3.88 17.40 -14.25
N VAL A 193 3.95 17.04 -12.96
CA VAL A 193 2.76 16.73 -12.18
C VAL A 193 2.42 17.77 -11.09
N GLY A 194 3.22 18.79 -10.92
CA GLY A 194 3.11 19.80 -9.86
C GLY A 194 3.76 19.37 -8.53
N LEU A 195 3.88 20.33 -7.61
CA LEU A 195 4.53 20.17 -6.31
C LEU A 195 3.57 19.62 -5.26
N PRO A 196 3.96 18.59 -4.49
CA PRO A 196 3.22 18.17 -3.30
C PRO A 196 3.42 19.17 -2.15
N HIS A 197 2.67 19.00 -1.06
CA HIS A 197 2.90 19.75 0.18
C HIS A 197 4.09 19.17 0.94
N TYR A 198 4.22 17.84 0.92
CA TYR A 198 5.24 17.09 1.64
C TYR A 198 5.94 16.10 0.72
N ALA A 199 7.21 15.87 0.98
CA ALA A 199 7.99 14.80 0.35
C ALA A 199 8.63 13.94 1.46
N LYS A 200 8.27 12.67 1.53
CA LYS A 200 8.75 11.74 2.56
C LYS A 200 9.86 10.85 2.01
N PHE A 201 10.90 10.73 2.80
CA PHE A 201 12.10 9.95 2.53
C PHE A 201 12.44 9.04 3.70
N ASP A 202 13.27 8.04 3.46
CA ASP A 202 13.98 7.34 4.50
C ASP A 202 15.16 8.18 5.04
N ASN A 203 15.99 7.57 5.90
CA ASN A 203 17.18 8.24 6.44
C ASN A 203 18.45 7.86 5.66
N GLY A 204 18.35 7.29 4.48
CA GLY A 204 19.49 6.96 3.62
C GLY A 204 20.33 8.20 3.28
N THR A 205 21.63 8.00 3.10
CA THR A 205 22.57 9.09 2.80
C THR A 205 22.23 9.83 1.51
N VAL A 206 21.65 9.14 0.55
CA VAL A 206 21.15 9.72 -0.72
C VAL A 206 20.11 10.81 -0.45
N PHE A 207 19.19 10.57 0.50
CA PHE A 207 18.07 11.47 0.78
C PHE A 207 18.41 12.50 1.86
N GLN A 208 19.00 12.07 2.97
CA GLN A 208 19.27 12.95 4.10
C GLN A 208 20.58 13.73 3.93
N GLY A 209 21.54 13.20 3.15
CA GLY A 209 22.88 13.75 3.02
C GLY A 209 23.82 13.18 4.10
N ALA A 210 24.94 13.87 4.32
CA ALA A 210 25.97 13.46 5.28
C ALA A 210 25.52 13.63 6.74
N HIS A 211 24.53 12.84 7.16
CA HIS A 211 23.90 12.89 8.50
C HIS A 211 24.84 12.52 9.66
N GLN A 212 26.03 12.04 9.37
CA GLN A 212 27.11 11.89 10.34
C GLN A 212 27.64 13.23 10.89
N TRP A 213 27.40 14.30 10.16
CA TRP A 213 27.76 15.64 10.60
C TRP A 213 26.54 16.35 11.18
N PRO A 214 26.60 16.85 12.42
CA PRO A 214 25.53 17.63 13.00
C PRO A 214 25.15 18.82 12.11
N ASP A 215 23.87 19.18 12.13
CA ASP A 215 23.30 20.35 11.41
C ASP A 215 23.46 20.27 9.88
N SER A 216 23.59 19.07 9.34
CA SER A 216 23.75 18.87 7.89
C SER A 216 22.42 18.77 7.18
N PHE A 217 22.22 19.58 6.14
CA PHE A 217 21.08 19.54 5.23
C PHE A 217 21.54 19.21 3.82
N GLY A 218 21.23 18.00 3.38
CA GLY A 218 21.63 17.49 2.08
C GLY A 218 20.96 18.21 0.90
N ARG A 219 21.40 17.87 -0.31
CA ARG A 219 20.94 18.44 -1.58
C ARG A 219 19.42 18.36 -1.74
N ILE A 220 18.80 17.23 -1.40
CA ILE A 220 17.36 17.00 -1.51
C ILE A 220 16.58 17.88 -0.55
N THR A 221 17.01 17.98 0.71
CA THR A 221 16.38 18.86 1.69
C THR A 221 16.40 20.32 1.21
N ARG A 222 17.55 20.79 0.72
CA ARG A 222 17.71 22.15 0.18
C ARG A 222 16.81 22.40 -1.02
N MET A 223 16.73 21.48 -1.96
CA MET A 223 15.82 21.53 -3.10
C MET A 223 14.35 21.62 -2.63
N CYS A 224 13.92 20.73 -1.74
CA CYS A 224 12.54 20.72 -1.22
C CYS A 224 12.19 22.06 -0.59
N LEU A 225 13.03 22.57 0.33
CA LEU A 225 12.82 23.85 1.00
C LEU A 225 12.75 25.02 0.01
N SER A 226 13.61 25.04 -1.02
CA SER A 226 13.61 26.10 -2.04
C SER A 226 12.33 26.09 -2.91
N LEU A 227 11.66 24.95 -3.01
CA LEU A 227 10.37 24.77 -3.68
C LEU A 227 9.18 24.87 -2.72
N GLN A 228 9.42 25.18 -1.45
CA GLN A 228 8.41 25.19 -0.38
C GLN A 228 7.67 23.83 -0.25
N VAL A 229 8.36 22.75 -0.55
CA VAL A 229 7.92 21.39 -0.24
C VAL A 229 8.56 21.01 1.09
N THR A 230 7.75 20.57 2.05
CA THR A 230 8.25 20.19 3.38
C THR A 230 8.83 18.77 3.33
N PRO A 231 10.16 18.59 3.49
CA PRO A 231 10.73 17.25 3.57
C PRO A 231 10.40 16.59 4.91
N VAL A 232 10.07 15.31 4.85
CA VAL A 232 9.70 14.48 6.01
C VAL A 232 10.59 13.25 6.04
N PHE A 233 11.32 13.07 7.13
CA PHE A 233 12.18 11.90 7.34
C PHE A 233 11.51 10.89 8.26
N ALA A 234 11.35 9.67 7.76
CA ALA A 234 10.76 8.55 8.50
C ALA A 234 11.61 8.19 9.76
N PRO A 235 11.00 7.58 10.78
CA PRO A 235 11.78 7.12 11.93
C PRO A 235 12.72 5.97 11.53
N PRO A 236 13.99 5.97 11.99
CA PRO A 236 14.90 4.87 11.74
C PRO A 236 14.33 3.55 12.26
N LEU A 237 14.54 2.45 11.52
CA LEU A 237 14.19 1.09 11.90
C LEU A 237 12.71 0.83 12.26
N CYS A 238 11.81 1.78 12.03
CA CYS A 238 10.39 1.64 12.37
C CYS A 238 9.61 1.01 11.20
N ARG A 239 9.36 -0.29 11.30
CA ARG A 239 8.62 -1.05 10.26
C ARG A 239 7.21 -0.49 10.05
N GLY A 240 6.78 -0.45 8.79
CA GLY A 240 5.44 -0.04 8.37
C GLY A 240 5.23 1.48 8.32
N PHE A 241 6.25 2.29 8.59
CA PHE A 241 6.16 3.74 8.41
C PHE A 241 6.25 4.15 6.93
N GLN A 242 6.83 3.28 6.12
CA GLN A 242 6.97 3.39 4.68
C GLN A 242 6.05 2.43 3.90
N ALA A 243 4.99 1.90 4.55
CA ALA A 243 4.15 0.84 4.00
C ALA A 243 3.60 1.12 2.58
N ASP A 244 3.32 2.38 2.25
CA ASP A 244 2.77 2.76 0.94
C ASP A 244 3.81 2.59 -0.17
N ILE A 245 5.02 3.11 0.04
CA ILE A 245 6.11 2.98 -0.93
C ILE A 245 6.65 1.54 -0.98
N GLU A 246 6.74 0.85 0.17
CA GLU A 246 7.12 -0.57 0.24
C GLU A 246 6.12 -1.45 -0.55
N ALA A 247 4.82 -1.15 -0.44
CA ALA A 247 3.79 -1.86 -1.21
C ALA A 247 3.90 -1.56 -2.71
N PHE A 248 4.26 -0.34 -3.10
CA PHE A 248 4.53 0.03 -4.48
C PHE A 248 5.78 -0.68 -5.00
N ASN A 249 6.89 -0.65 -4.26
CA ASN A 249 8.15 -1.31 -4.60
C ASN A 249 7.94 -2.81 -4.84
N ARG A 250 7.25 -3.49 -3.94
CA ARG A 250 6.90 -4.90 -4.11
C ARG A 250 6.08 -5.13 -5.37
N ARG A 251 5.09 -4.28 -5.65
CA ARG A 251 4.25 -4.39 -6.86
C ARG A 251 5.07 -4.17 -8.13
N TRP A 252 5.99 -3.20 -8.13
CA TRP A 252 6.90 -2.97 -9.24
C TRP A 252 7.81 -4.19 -9.45
N GLN A 253 8.40 -4.73 -8.39
CA GLN A 253 9.23 -5.93 -8.46
C GLN A 253 8.45 -7.14 -9.01
N GLU A 254 7.22 -7.38 -8.53
CA GLU A 254 6.38 -8.47 -9.00
C GLU A 254 5.94 -8.28 -10.47
N ALA A 255 5.60 -7.06 -10.89
CA ALA A 255 5.02 -6.77 -12.19
C ALA A 255 6.06 -6.51 -13.29
N VAL A 256 7.21 -5.98 -12.94
CA VAL A 256 8.31 -5.65 -13.86
C VAL A 256 9.45 -6.63 -13.70
N TRP A 257 10.16 -6.58 -12.56
CA TRP A 257 11.42 -7.30 -12.40
C TRP A 257 11.27 -8.82 -12.46
N SER A 258 10.36 -9.40 -11.71
CA SER A 258 10.20 -10.85 -11.61
C SER A 258 9.48 -11.51 -12.79
N ARG A 259 8.88 -10.73 -13.70
CA ARG A 259 8.10 -11.26 -14.81
C ARG A 259 8.87 -11.38 -16.11
N PHE A 260 9.96 -10.63 -16.26
CA PHE A 260 10.68 -10.53 -17.51
C PHE A 260 12.16 -10.86 -17.31
N ILE A 261 12.79 -11.33 -18.35
CA ILE A 261 14.24 -11.49 -18.44
C ILE A 261 14.74 -10.31 -19.26
N PHE A 262 15.59 -9.50 -18.66
CA PHE A 262 16.13 -8.30 -19.30
C PHE A 262 17.54 -8.59 -19.85
N ARG A 263 17.81 -8.04 -21.04
CA ARG A 263 19.12 -8.10 -21.68
C ARG A 263 20.03 -6.94 -21.27
N ASP A 264 19.44 -5.79 -20.96
CA ASP A 264 20.12 -4.55 -20.65
C ASP A 264 19.23 -3.66 -19.76
N ARG A 265 19.79 -2.57 -19.27
CA ARG A 265 19.08 -1.60 -18.43
C ARG A 265 17.98 -0.85 -19.17
N ASP A 266 18.17 -0.57 -20.46
CA ASP A 266 17.16 0.13 -21.27
C ASP A 266 15.87 -0.67 -21.41
N ALA A 267 15.97 -1.98 -21.48
CA ALA A 267 14.81 -2.87 -21.45
C ALA A 267 14.05 -2.78 -20.11
N VAL A 268 14.76 -2.63 -18.98
CA VAL A 268 14.13 -2.38 -17.67
C VAL A 268 13.43 -1.03 -17.64
N VAL A 269 14.08 0.03 -18.15
CA VAL A 269 13.49 1.37 -18.25
C VAL A 269 12.22 1.35 -19.11
N ALA A 270 12.26 0.73 -20.27
CA ALA A 270 11.10 0.64 -21.16
C ALA A 270 9.92 -0.11 -20.50
N GLN A 271 10.18 -1.20 -19.79
CA GLN A 271 9.13 -1.95 -19.09
C GLN A 271 8.61 -1.20 -17.86
N SER A 272 9.50 -0.52 -17.12
CA SER A 272 9.15 0.34 -16.01
C SER A 272 8.21 1.47 -16.44
N ASN A 273 8.53 2.15 -17.55
CA ASN A 273 7.69 3.21 -18.11
C ASN A 273 6.29 2.69 -18.53
N ARG A 274 6.19 1.52 -19.11
CA ARG A 274 4.89 0.88 -19.43
C ARG A 274 4.09 0.61 -18.16
N PHE A 275 4.74 0.08 -17.12
CA PHE A 275 4.09 -0.16 -15.83
C PHE A 275 3.59 1.15 -15.20
N VAL A 276 4.42 2.20 -15.14
CA VAL A 276 4.05 3.51 -14.59
C VAL A 276 2.87 4.11 -15.36
N ALA A 277 2.89 4.08 -16.70
CA ALA A 277 1.80 4.58 -17.52
C ALA A 277 0.50 3.79 -17.28
N ALA A 278 0.56 2.46 -17.18
CA ALA A 278 -0.59 1.61 -16.90
C ALA A 278 -1.13 1.86 -15.48
N HIS A 279 -0.24 2.05 -14.49
CA HIS A 279 -0.62 2.37 -13.12
C HIS A 279 -1.33 3.73 -13.05
N ARG A 280 -0.77 4.79 -13.66
CA ARG A 280 -1.38 6.12 -13.69
C ARG A 280 -2.77 6.09 -14.34
N ARG A 281 -2.94 5.39 -15.49
CA ARG A 281 -4.25 5.19 -16.10
C ARG A 281 -5.23 4.45 -15.18
N ARG A 282 -4.74 3.43 -14.48
CA ARG A 282 -5.56 2.63 -13.54
C ARG A 282 -6.08 3.46 -12.38
N TYR A 283 -5.32 4.43 -11.94
CA TYR A 283 -5.64 5.29 -10.79
C TYR A 283 -6.02 6.72 -11.19
N ALA A 284 -6.37 6.98 -12.47
CA ALA A 284 -6.63 8.33 -12.97
C ALA A 284 -7.65 9.10 -12.12
N VAL A 285 -8.82 8.50 -11.84
CA VAL A 285 -9.86 9.13 -10.99
C VAL A 285 -9.33 9.44 -9.59
N ARG A 286 -8.58 8.52 -8.98
CA ARG A 286 -7.99 8.76 -7.66
C ARG A 286 -6.94 9.88 -7.68
N ILE A 287 -6.21 10.02 -8.79
CA ILE A 287 -5.23 11.11 -8.98
C ILE A 287 -5.96 12.45 -9.11
N GLU A 288 -7.09 12.49 -9.83
CA GLU A 288 -7.91 13.69 -10.00
C GLU A 288 -8.59 14.12 -8.69
N ASP A 289 -9.05 13.18 -7.87
CA ASP A 289 -9.71 13.41 -6.57
C ASP A 289 -8.71 13.72 -5.44
N ALA A 290 -7.39 13.60 -5.68
CA ALA A 290 -6.38 13.82 -4.67
C ALA A 290 -6.23 15.32 -4.32
N PRO A 291 -5.66 15.64 -3.13
CA PRO A 291 -5.35 17.02 -2.78
C PRO A 291 -4.55 17.75 -3.87
N ALA A 292 -4.97 18.98 -4.17
CA ALA A 292 -4.40 19.77 -5.26
C ALA A 292 -2.89 19.97 -5.09
N ARG A 293 -2.16 19.83 -6.18
CA ARG A 293 -0.73 20.08 -6.25
C ARG A 293 -0.48 21.52 -6.68
N ARG A 294 0.58 22.12 -6.18
CA ARG A 294 0.96 23.49 -6.57
C ARG A 294 1.69 23.47 -7.92
N PRO A 295 1.50 24.47 -8.79
CA PRO A 295 2.23 24.54 -10.04
C PRO A 295 3.74 24.71 -9.77
N PHE A 296 4.58 24.10 -10.62
CA PHE A 296 6.03 24.29 -10.55
C PHE A 296 6.39 25.74 -10.98
N PRO A 297 7.24 26.47 -10.23
CA PRO A 297 7.58 27.86 -10.57
C PRO A 297 8.34 27.96 -11.88
N LYS A 298 7.88 28.78 -12.83
CA LYS A 298 8.44 28.89 -14.20
C LYS A 298 9.92 29.24 -14.25
N ASN A 299 10.37 30.16 -13.40
CA ASN A 299 11.76 30.72 -13.43
C ASN A 299 12.65 30.16 -12.32
N TRP A 300 12.23 29.07 -11.66
CA TRP A 300 12.99 28.51 -10.57
C TRP A 300 14.26 27.79 -11.07
N ARG A 301 15.37 28.06 -10.37
CA ARG A 301 16.63 27.33 -10.54
C ARG A 301 17.17 26.89 -9.20
N LEU A 302 17.74 25.68 -9.15
CA LEU A 302 18.34 25.15 -7.94
C LEU A 302 19.57 25.98 -7.54
N ASN A 303 19.50 26.58 -6.36
CA ASN A 303 20.63 27.24 -5.72
C ASN A 303 20.88 26.60 -4.34
N LEU A 304 21.87 25.72 -4.27
CA LEU A 304 22.21 24.98 -3.05
C LEU A 304 22.87 25.87 -1.98
N GLN A 305 23.31 27.07 -2.33
CA GLN A 305 23.88 28.03 -1.40
C GLN A 305 22.86 29.00 -0.79
N GLN A 306 21.59 28.91 -1.24
CA GLN A 306 20.51 29.74 -0.71
C GLN A 306 20.33 29.54 0.78
N PRO A 307 20.12 30.60 1.57
CA PRO A 307 19.77 30.47 3.00
C PRO A 307 18.55 29.57 3.18
N LEU A 308 18.64 28.64 4.14
CA LEU A 308 17.58 27.70 4.41
C LEU A 308 16.42 28.40 5.12
N LYS A 309 15.21 28.24 4.61
CA LYS A 309 13.95 28.74 5.18
C LYS A 309 12.87 27.65 5.07
N GLY A 310 11.92 27.67 5.98
CA GLY A 310 10.83 26.69 6.00
C GLY A 310 11.02 25.63 7.08
N THR A 311 10.30 24.54 6.95
CA THR A 311 10.27 23.48 7.97
C THR A 311 10.78 22.17 7.42
N VAL A 312 11.60 21.47 8.20
CA VAL A 312 11.98 20.06 7.98
C VAL A 312 11.34 19.24 9.08
N ILE A 313 10.74 18.12 8.73
CA ILE A 313 10.06 17.24 9.69
C ILE A 313 10.86 15.95 9.86
N TYR A 314 11.17 15.62 11.11
CA TYR A 314 11.74 14.34 11.49
C TYR A 314 10.75 13.58 12.38
N VAL A 315 10.42 12.35 12.02
CA VAL A 315 9.72 11.47 12.95
C VAL A 315 10.77 10.64 13.68
N ARG A 316 10.72 10.67 15.02
CA ARG A 316 11.72 10.02 15.88
C ARG A 316 11.02 9.26 16.99
N GLU A 317 11.71 8.27 17.53
CA GLU A 317 11.31 7.60 18.78
C GLU A 317 12.10 8.16 19.94
N THR A 318 11.41 8.45 21.04
CA THR A 318 12.06 8.89 22.28
C THR A 318 12.74 7.71 22.98
N ASN A 319 13.88 7.98 23.62
CA ASN A 319 14.62 7.00 24.41
C ASN A 319 13.99 6.78 25.81
N ALA A 320 14.63 5.95 26.65
CA ALA A 320 14.19 5.69 28.04
C ALA A 320 14.19 6.93 28.95
N LYS A 321 14.88 8.01 28.55
CA LYS A 321 14.89 9.29 29.27
C LYS A 321 13.87 10.29 28.71
N GLY A 322 13.07 9.91 27.72
CA GLY A 322 12.12 10.81 27.06
C GLY A 322 12.79 11.83 26.13
N GLN A 323 13.96 11.52 25.59
CA GLN A 323 14.74 12.37 24.70
C GLN A 323 14.65 11.86 23.25
N ALA A 324 14.77 12.75 22.28
CA ALA A 324 14.82 12.41 20.86
C ALA A 324 16.04 13.03 20.18
N SER A 325 16.64 12.28 19.22
CA SER A 325 17.80 12.74 18.47
C SER A 325 17.39 13.28 17.10
N VAL A 326 17.78 14.52 16.80
CA VAL A 326 17.52 15.22 15.55
C VAL A 326 18.78 15.98 15.14
N LEU A 327 19.19 15.87 13.88
CA LEU A 327 20.34 16.60 13.31
C LEU A 327 21.65 16.45 14.09
N GLY A 328 21.88 15.28 14.69
CA GLY A 328 23.08 15.00 15.50
C GLY A 328 23.03 15.50 16.93
N HIS A 329 21.94 16.13 17.36
CA HIS A 329 21.72 16.62 18.72
C HIS A 329 20.64 15.80 19.43
N THR A 330 20.72 15.72 20.76
CA THR A 330 19.72 15.08 21.61
C THR A 330 18.96 16.14 22.38
N PHE A 331 17.64 16.11 22.31
CA PHE A 331 16.73 17.08 22.91
C PHE A 331 15.86 16.40 23.97
N ASP A 332 15.66 17.06 25.10
CA ASP A 332 14.68 16.65 26.12
C ASP A 332 13.26 16.92 25.57
N VAL A 333 12.44 15.90 25.50
CA VAL A 333 11.07 16.02 24.97
C VAL A 333 10.04 15.90 26.07
N SER A 334 10.02 14.77 26.78
CA SER A 334 9.10 14.59 27.91
C SER A 334 9.45 13.31 28.68
N PRO A 335 9.60 13.38 30.02
CA PRO A 335 9.93 12.21 30.83
C PRO A 335 8.82 11.15 30.89
N ILE A 336 7.58 11.52 30.52
CA ILE A 336 6.44 10.59 30.45
C ILE A 336 6.16 10.06 29.05
N TRP A 337 6.88 10.54 28.01
CA TRP A 337 6.71 10.13 26.62
C TRP A 337 7.90 9.30 26.15
N ILE A 338 8.18 8.20 26.88
CA ILE A 338 9.31 7.30 26.63
C ILE A 338 8.94 6.20 25.63
N HIS A 339 9.88 5.79 24.78
CA HIS A 339 9.70 4.76 23.73
C HIS A 339 8.46 4.99 22.86
N ARG A 340 8.20 6.24 22.51
CA ARG A 340 7.06 6.64 21.70
C ARG A 340 7.50 7.56 20.58
N LEU A 341 6.72 7.52 19.50
CA LEU A 341 6.97 8.38 18.35
C LEU A 341 6.61 9.83 18.65
N VAL A 342 7.47 10.72 18.20
CA VAL A 342 7.29 12.17 18.19
C VAL A 342 7.58 12.70 16.78
N ARG A 343 6.91 13.79 16.44
CA ARG A 343 7.21 14.58 15.25
C ARG A 343 8.01 15.81 15.69
N ALA A 344 9.25 15.90 15.22
CA ALA A 344 10.08 17.07 15.41
C ALA A 344 9.96 17.97 14.17
N ASN A 345 9.39 19.15 14.33
CA ASN A 345 9.34 20.20 13.32
C ASN A 345 10.52 21.13 13.53
N VAL A 346 11.50 21.09 12.64
CA VAL A 346 12.64 21.99 12.63
C VAL A 346 12.26 23.21 11.78
N ASP A 347 11.82 24.28 12.42
CA ASP A 347 11.47 25.54 11.75
C ASP A 347 12.73 26.41 11.59
N LEU A 348 13.32 26.36 10.40
CA LEU A 348 14.55 27.10 10.06
C LEU A 348 14.31 28.59 9.90
N THR A 349 13.06 29.03 9.74
CA THR A 349 12.70 30.43 9.64
C THR A 349 12.60 31.06 11.03
N LYS A 350 12.05 30.34 12.00
CA LYS A 350 11.90 30.79 13.38
C LYS A 350 13.10 30.44 14.28
N GLY A 351 13.99 29.57 13.82
CA GLY A 351 15.10 29.08 14.63
C GLY A 351 14.65 28.21 15.80
N GLN A 352 13.68 27.29 15.60
CA GLN A 352 13.10 26.50 16.65
C GLN A 352 12.86 25.04 16.23
N ILE A 353 12.93 24.14 17.19
CA ILE A 353 12.46 22.75 17.03
C ILE A 353 11.28 22.52 17.99
N CYS A 354 10.14 22.13 17.41
CA CYS A 354 8.95 21.79 18.18
C CYS A 354 8.68 20.29 18.13
N PHE A 355 8.52 19.64 19.26
CA PHE A 355 8.23 18.20 19.37
C PHE A 355 6.76 17.96 19.68
N TYR A 356 6.09 17.19 18.83
CA TYR A 356 4.68 16.86 18.96
C TYR A 356 4.49 15.37 19.24
N ALA A 357 3.60 15.04 20.18
CA ALA A 357 3.20 13.66 20.45
C ALA A 357 2.48 13.06 19.26
N LEU A 358 2.86 11.87 18.83
CA LEU A 358 2.19 11.16 17.76
C LEU A 358 1.29 10.04 18.30
N ARG A 359 0.00 10.09 17.94
CA ARG A 359 -1.01 9.11 18.34
C ARG A 359 -1.70 8.53 17.11
N ARG A 360 -1.48 7.24 16.82
CA ARG A 360 -2.08 6.57 15.65
C ARG A 360 -3.61 6.58 15.63
N LYS A 361 -4.25 6.61 16.81
CA LYS A 361 -5.72 6.59 16.95
C LYS A 361 -6.35 7.97 16.90
N ASP A 362 -5.54 9.02 17.06
CA ASP A 362 -5.99 10.40 17.07
C ASP A 362 -5.01 11.27 16.28
N PRO A 363 -5.03 11.18 14.93
CA PRO A 363 -4.08 11.87 14.07
C PRO A 363 -4.32 13.39 13.97
N HIS A 364 -5.40 13.89 14.55
CA HIS A 364 -5.74 15.32 14.54
C HIS A 364 -5.26 16.05 15.81
N ASN A 365 -4.95 15.32 16.88
CA ASN A 365 -4.54 15.88 18.16
C ASN A 365 -3.04 15.63 18.37
N HIS A 366 -2.22 16.51 17.84
CA HIS A 366 -0.77 16.49 18.03
C HIS A 366 -0.39 17.46 19.17
N LEU A 367 -0.38 16.95 20.41
CA LEU A 367 0.00 17.72 21.60
C LEU A 367 1.48 18.16 21.46
N LEU A 368 1.74 19.45 21.63
CA LEU A 368 3.10 19.98 21.77
C LEU A 368 3.68 19.51 23.11
N LEU A 369 4.84 18.84 23.05
CA LEU A 369 5.54 18.31 24.22
C LEU A 369 6.68 19.22 24.66
N ALA A 370 7.46 19.74 23.72
CA ALA A 370 8.60 20.61 23.99
C ALA A 370 8.89 21.53 22.80
N THR A 371 9.50 22.67 23.09
CA THR A 371 10.07 23.59 22.11
C THR A 371 11.49 23.94 22.55
N HIS A 372 12.43 23.90 21.63
CA HIS A 372 13.82 24.26 21.83
C HIS A 372 14.25 25.28 20.80
N ASP A 373 15.08 26.22 21.19
CA ASP A 373 15.75 27.12 20.25
C ASP A 373 16.76 26.31 19.41
N TYR A 374 16.80 26.58 18.13
CA TYR A 374 17.67 25.90 17.19
C TYR A 374 18.15 26.85 16.09
N ASN A 375 19.35 27.32 16.21
CA ASN A 375 19.99 28.16 15.20
C ASN A 375 20.90 27.32 14.32
N THR A 376 20.52 27.17 13.06
CA THR A 376 21.34 26.48 12.07
C THR A 376 22.64 27.21 11.83
N PRO A 377 23.81 26.55 11.92
CA PRO A 377 25.08 27.19 11.59
C PRO A 377 25.06 27.67 10.13
N THR A 378 25.49 28.91 9.90
CA THR A 378 25.64 29.46 8.57
C THR A 378 26.85 28.82 7.91
N ARG A 379 26.67 27.67 7.27
CA ARG A 379 27.73 26.95 6.56
C ARG A 379 27.46 26.96 5.06
N ARG A 380 28.52 27.20 4.28
CA ARG A 380 28.45 26.99 2.83
C ARG A 380 28.20 25.52 2.54
N PHE A 381 27.23 25.22 1.68
CA PHE A 381 26.96 23.86 1.24
C PHE A 381 28.22 23.29 0.56
N LYS A 382 28.69 22.17 1.04
CA LYS A 382 29.72 21.33 0.42
C LYS A 382 29.12 19.96 0.22
N GLU A 383 29.37 19.37 -0.92
CA GLU A 383 28.97 18.00 -1.25
C GLU A 383 29.90 17.00 -0.59
#